data_5e9ab5aef4ca75d5d1fc87b69499827c
#
_entry.id   5e9ab5aef4ca75d5d1fc87b69499827c
#
_cell.length_a   1.000
_cell.length_b   1.000
_cell.length_c   1.000
_cell.angle_alpha   90.00
_cell.angle_beta   90.00
_cell.angle_gamma   90.00
#
_symmetry.space_group_name_H-M   'P 1'
#
loop_
_entity.id
_entity.type
_entity.pdbx_description
1 polymer ?
#
loop_
_entity_poly.entity_id
_entity_poly.type
_entity_poly.pdbx_seq_one_letter_code
_entity_poly.pdbx_strand_id
1 'polypeptide(L)'
;MKKNSFATLTGFGEQYPVATHIPLEIEVQEDGRIFLSGHMMKKTDHHLSFEKNNNVLVIFNGPHTHISASWYTNPVMGSTWNYMVVHANGKIKFKDEQGTYHAVRDITNKYEGPESAAAFDKLPTEYVDHMVKAIVGFTIEVEKLDNVFKLSQNRDAESQKNIIEQLRKRGDSNSEMIAEEMDRRLND
;
A
#
# COMPACT_ATOMS: atom_id res chain seq x y z
N MET A 1 -2.83 -0.38 5.74
CA MET A 1 -2.34 0.70 4.86
C MET A 1 -1.22 1.52 5.50
N LYS A 2 -1.40 2.23 6.62
CA LYS A 2 -0.38 3.14 7.20
C LYS A 2 1.00 2.50 7.44
N LYS A 3 1.07 1.23 7.85
CA LYS A 3 2.34 0.49 8.01
C LYS A 3 3.00 0.11 6.67
N ASN A 4 2.22 -0.02 5.59
CA ASN A 4 2.66 -0.42 4.25
C ASN A 4 2.11 0.60 3.25
N SER A 5 2.66 1.81 3.24
CA SER A 5 2.17 2.92 2.43
C SER A 5 2.66 2.91 0.98
N PHE A 6 3.64 2.06 0.64
CA PHE A 6 4.08 1.85 -0.73
C PHE A 6 3.10 0.92 -1.44
N ALA A 7 2.35 1.48 -2.40
CA ALA A 7 1.20 0.81 -2.99
C ALA A 7 1.32 0.73 -4.51
N THR A 8 0.56 -0.19 -5.10
CA THR A 8 0.32 -0.24 -6.55
C THR A 8 -0.92 0.59 -6.85
N LEU A 9 -0.78 1.62 -7.68
CA LEU A 9 -1.87 2.42 -8.22
C LEU A 9 -2.13 1.99 -9.65
N THR A 10 -3.34 1.57 -9.97
CA THR A 10 -3.73 1.08 -11.30
C THR A 10 -5.04 1.71 -11.76
N GLY A 11 -5.22 1.78 -13.07
CA GLY A 11 -6.44 2.29 -13.69
C GLY A 11 -6.57 1.86 -15.14
N PHE A 12 -7.44 2.50 -15.87
CA PHE A 12 -7.83 2.09 -17.24
C PHE A 12 -6.89 2.74 -18.26
N GLY A 13 -6.13 1.93 -18.98
CA GLY A 13 -5.44 2.33 -20.21
C GLY A 13 -6.31 2.07 -21.45
N GLU A 14 -5.79 2.37 -22.64
CA GLU A 14 -6.54 2.19 -23.90
C GLU A 14 -6.70 0.70 -24.26
N GLN A 15 -5.64 -0.09 -24.11
CA GLN A 15 -5.65 -1.53 -24.47
C GLN A 15 -5.46 -2.42 -23.23
N TYR A 16 -4.62 -1.99 -22.33
CA TYR A 16 -4.29 -2.71 -21.09
C TYR A 16 -4.44 -1.78 -19.89
N PRO A 17 -4.71 -2.32 -18.69
CA PRO A 17 -4.59 -1.55 -17.47
C PRO A 17 -3.19 -0.95 -17.33
N VAL A 18 -3.11 0.28 -16.85
CA VAL A 18 -1.85 0.94 -16.50
C VAL A 18 -1.60 0.85 -15.01
N ALA A 19 -0.33 0.81 -14.60
CA ALA A 19 0.03 0.73 -13.19
C ALA A 19 1.31 1.49 -12.87
N THR A 20 1.39 1.99 -11.65
CA THR A 20 2.61 2.55 -11.07
C THR A 20 2.73 2.15 -9.60
N HIS A 21 3.92 2.24 -9.02
CA HIS A 21 4.19 1.97 -7.62
C HIS A 21 4.63 3.25 -6.94
N ILE A 22 4.01 3.58 -5.80
CA ILE A 22 4.13 4.91 -5.25
C ILE A 22 3.90 4.88 -3.72
N PRO A 23 4.71 5.63 -2.95
CA PRO A 23 4.40 5.86 -1.55
C PRO A 23 3.21 6.83 -1.44
N LEU A 24 2.26 6.52 -0.56
CA LEU A 24 1.06 7.30 -0.35
C LEU A 24 0.96 7.79 1.09
N GLU A 25 0.55 9.04 1.25
CA GLU A 25 0.02 9.54 2.51
C GLU A 25 -1.44 9.13 2.65
N ILE A 26 -1.80 8.69 3.86
CA ILE A 26 -3.15 8.18 4.15
C ILE A 26 -3.75 9.03 5.25
N GLU A 27 -4.74 9.81 4.88
CA GLU A 27 -5.50 10.66 5.78
C GLU A 27 -6.91 10.09 5.98
N VAL A 28 -7.33 10.00 7.23
CA VAL A 28 -8.71 9.63 7.60
C VAL A 28 -9.32 10.84 8.27
N GLN A 29 -10.34 11.37 7.66
CA GLN A 29 -11.10 12.53 8.15
C GLN A 29 -11.97 12.13 9.34
N GLU A 30 -12.44 13.12 10.11
CA GLU A 30 -13.34 12.91 11.25
C GLU A 30 -14.68 12.25 10.85
N ASP A 31 -15.15 12.51 9.64
CA ASP A 31 -16.37 11.91 9.07
C ASP A 31 -16.14 10.51 8.46
N GLY A 32 -14.94 9.95 8.59
CA GLY A 32 -14.56 8.61 8.13
C GLY A 32 -14.13 8.55 6.66
N ARG A 33 -14.17 9.64 5.89
CA ARG A 33 -13.63 9.66 4.52
C ARG A 33 -12.12 9.43 4.54
N ILE A 34 -11.64 8.70 3.54
CA ILE A 34 -10.24 8.38 3.39
C ILE A 34 -9.69 9.05 2.14
N PHE A 35 -8.58 9.76 2.30
CA PHE A 35 -7.83 10.38 1.22
C PHE A 35 -6.42 9.79 1.14
N LEU A 36 -6.00 9.50 -0.09
CA LEU A 36 -4.66 9.02 -0.39
C LEU A 36 -3.97 10.10 -1.24
N SER A 37 -2.82 10.59 -0.80
CA SER A 37 -2.08 11.62 -1.51
C SER A 37 -0.69 11.15 -1.90
N GLY A 38 -0.21 11.60 -3.04
CA GLY A 38 1.11 11.28 -3.56
C GLY A 38 1.47 12.17 -4.75
N HIS A 39 2.55 11.80 -5.44
CA HIS A 39 2.95 12.44 -6.69
C HIS A 39 3.48 11.40 -7.67
N MET A 40 3.47 11.72 -8.96
CA MET A 40 4.02 10.88 -10.04
C MET A 40 4.67 11.74 -11.12
N MET A 41 5.45 11.11 -11.99
CA MET A 41 6.01 11.78 -13.17
C MET A 41 4.90 12.16 -14.15
N LYS A 42 4.96 13.40 -14.67
CA LYS A 42 4.08 13.84 -15.77
C LYS A 42 4.39 13.11 -17.06
N LYS A 43 3.40 13.04 -17.94
CA LYS A 43 3.50 12.49 -19.31
C LYS A 43 3.87 11.02 -19.42
N THR A 44 3.76 10.27 -18.31
CA THR A 44 3.82 8.80 -18.33
C THR A 44 2.48 8.24 -18.85
N ASP A 45 2.47 6.98 -19.26
CA ASP A 45 1.27 6.28 -19.73
C ASP A 45 0.15 6.28 -18.67
N HIS A 46 0.50 5.97 -17.42
CA HIS A 46 -0.45 5.96 -16.30
C HIS A 46 -0.97 7.38 -15.98
N HIS A 47 -0.11 8.41 -15.97
CA HIS A 47 -0.57 9.78 -15.75
C HIS A 47 -1.61 10.20 -16.81
N LEU A 48 -1.29 10.03 -18.10
CA LEU A 48 -2.19 10.40 -19.20
C LEU A 48 -3.49 9.57 -19.20
N SER A 49 -3.42 8.32 -18.77
CA SER A 49 -4.59 7.46 -18.64
C SER A 49 -5.50 7.91 -17.48
N PHE A 50 -4.93 8.29 -16.33
CA PHE A 50 -5.69 8.78 -15.19
C PHE A 50 -6.32 10.17 -15.44
N GLU A 51 -5.72 11.00 -16.31
CA GLU A 51 -6.36 12.24 -16.77
C GLU A 51 -7.62 11.96 -17.62
N LYS A 52 -7.60 10.90 -18.43
CA LYS A 52 -8.75 10.50 -19.28
C LYS A 52 -9.85 9.79 -18.48
N ASN A 53 -9.46 8.94 -17.52
CA ASN A 53 -10.37 8.20 -16.66
C ASN A 53 -9.82 8.20 -15.23
N ASN A 54 -10.46 8.96 -14.37
CA ASN A 54 -10.01 9.17 -13.00
C ASN A 54 -10.40 8.08 -12.02
N ASN A 55 -11.09 7.01 -12.46
CA ASN A 55 -11.36 5.86 -11.61
C ASN A 55 -10.09 5.02 -11.47
N VAL A 56 -9.66 4.80 -10.24
CA VAL A 56 -8.44 4.09 -9.92
C VAL A 56 -8.64 3.05 -8.84
N LEU A 57 -7.78 2.04 -8.85
CA LEU A 57 -7.65 1.06 -7.78
C LEU A 57 -6.24 1.18 -7.18
N VAL A 58 -6.18 1.35 -5.87
CA VAL A 58 -4.95 1.30 -5.08
C VAL A 58 -4.89 -0.02 -4.34
N ILE A 59 -3.80 -0.75 -4.51
CA ILE A 59 -3.57 -2.05 -3.87
C ILE A 59 -2.44 -1.89 -2.86
N PHE A 60 -2.77 -2.04 -1.58
CA PHE A 60 -1.81 -2.11 -0.49
C PHE A 60 -1.52 -3.58 -0.19
N ASN A 61 -0.35 -4.04 -0.60
CA ASN A 61 0.11 -5.40 -0.30
C ASN A 61 0.64 -5.46 1.12
N GLY A 62 0.10 -6.41 1.89
CA GLY A 62 0.63 -6.81 3.19
C GLY A 62 1.53 -8.05 3.06
N PRO A 63 1.91 -8.66 4.20
CA PRO A 63 2.68 -9.88 4.21
C PRO A 63 1.90 -11.04 3.58
N HIS A 64 2.65 -11.97 3.00
CA HIS A 64 2.10 -13.20 2.41
C HIS A 64 3.10 -14.34 2.56
N THR A 65 2.61 -15.55 2.79
CA THR A 65 3.46 -16.73 2.97
C THR A 65 2.73 -18.02 2.60
N HIS A 66 3.50 -19.00 2.15
CA HIS A 66 3.00 -20.35 1.87
C HIS A 66 2.73 -21.11 3.17
N ILE A 67 1.59 -21.80 3.24
CA ILE A 67 1.18 -22.68 4.34
C ILE A 67 1.16 -24.11 3.83
N SER A 68 2.00 -24.96 4.44
CA SER A 68 2.06 -26.36 4.10
C SER A 68 0.90 -27.14 4.71
N ALA A 69 0.31 -28.05 3.94
CA ALA A 69 -0.70 -28.97 4.44
C ALA A 69 -0.16 -29.92 5.53
N SER A 70 1.16 -30.17 5.57
CA SER A 70 1.77 -31.00 6.61
C SER A 70 1.73 -30.39 8.02
N TRP A 71 1.33 -29.12 8.13
CA TRP A 71 1.19 -28.42 9.41
C TRP A 71 -0.22 -28.57 10.02
N TYR A 72 -1.18 -29.07 9.23
CA TYR A 72 -2.55 -29.32 9.71
C TYR A 72 -2.63 -30.62 10.51
N THR A 73 -3.58 -30.71 11.41
CA THR A 73 -3.92 -31.95 12.11
C THR A 73 -4.35 -33.05 11.15
N ASN A 74 -5.00 -32.67 10.04
CA ASN A 74 -5.30 -33.56 8.93
C ASN A 74 -4.50 -33.15 7.68
N PRO A 75 -3.41 -33.85 7.31
CA PRO A 75 -2.57 -33.50 6.16
C PRO A 75 -3.20 -33.83 4.80
N VAL A 76 -4.35 -34.56 4.78
CA VAL A 76 -5.09 -34.89 3.53
C VAL A 76 -5.89 -33.66 3.08
N MET A 77 -5.19 -32.54 2.89
CA MET A 77 -5.75 -31.26 2.48
C MET A 77 -4.74 -30.52 1.60
N GLY A 78 -5.21 -29.54 0.84
CA GLY A 78 -4.32 -28.72 0.01
C GLY A 78 -3.52 -27.71 0.82
N SER A 79 -2.26 -27.51 0.44
CA SER A 79 -1.45 -26.35 0.85
C SER A 79 -2.10 -25.06 0.34
N THR A 80 -1.80 -23.93 0.97
CA THR A 80 -2.38 -22.62 0.60
C THR A 80 -1.39 -21.49 0.84
N TRP A 81 -1.85 -20.28 0.56
CA TRP A 81 -1.18 -19.04 0.95
C TRP A 81 -2.02 -18.28 1.97
N ASN A 82 -1.38 -17.79 3.01
CA ASN A 82 -1.93 -16.74 3.85
C ASN A 82 -1.40 -15.39 3.38
N TYR A 83 -2.25 -14.39 3.38
CA TYR A 83 -1.90 -13.04 2.92
C TYR A 83 -2.88 -11.99 3.47
N MET A 84 -2.41 -10.76 3.49
CA MET A 84 -3.24 -9.60 3.79
C MET A 84 -3.12 -8.59 2.65
N VAL A 85 -4.24 -8.06 2.18
CA VAL A 85 -4.29 -7.05 1.12
C VAL A 85 -5.46 -6.11 1.38
N VAL A 86 -5.27 -4.83 1.02
CA VAL A 86 -6.34 -3.84 1.01
C VAL A 86 -6.47 -3.25 -0.39
N HIS A 87 -7.68 -3.21 -0.90
CA HIS A 87 -8.05 -2.59 -2.17
C HIS A 87 -8.87 -1.33 -1.89
N ALA A 88 -8.36 -0.19 -2.31
CA ALA A 88 -9.04 1.09 -2.22
C ALA A 88 -9.42 1.56 -3.63
N ASN A 89 -10.71 1.54 -3.95
CA ASN A 89 -11.25 2.10 -5.18
C ASN A 89 -11.63 3.56 -4.94
N GLY A 90 -11.31 4.44 -5.87
CA GLY A 90 -11.58 5.85 -5.70
C GLY A 90 -11.34 6.66 -6.96
N LYS A 91 -11.40 7.98 -6.80
CA LYS A 91 -11.20 8.94 -7.89
C LYS A 91 -9.97 9.79 -7.64
N ILE A 92 -9.04 9.75 -8.58
CA ILE A 92 -7.84 10.57 -8.57
C ILE A 92 -8.16 11.99 -9.05
N LYS A 93 -7.63 12.99 -8.35
CA LYS A 93 -7.62 14.39 -8.75
C LYS A 93 -6.20 14.92 -8.73
N PHE A 94 -5.74 15.47 -9.84
CA PHE A 94 -4.43 16.09 -9.92
C PHE A 94 -4.43 17.47 -9.29
N LYS A 95 -3.33 17.81 -8.68
CA LYS A 95 -3.10 19.11 -8.04
C LYS A 95 -2.45 20.07 -9.04
N ASP A 96 -2.62 21.36 -8.81
CA ASP A 96 -1.86 22.39 -9.48
C ASP A 96 -0.37 22.37 -9.04
N GLU A 97 0.41 23.31 -9.54
CA GLU A 97 1.85 23.41 -9.25
C GLU A 97 2.11 23.65 -7.77
N GLN A 98 1.34 24.53 -7.13
CA GLN A 98 1.46 24.84 -5.71
C GLN A 98 1.08 23.62 -4.83
N GLY A 99 -0.01 22.94 -5.16
CA GLY A 99 -0.41 21.71 -4.48
C GLY A 99 0.59 20.56 -4.69
N THR A 100 1.24 20.50 -5.86
CA THR A 100 2.34 19.57 -6.13
C THR A 100 3.55 19.86 -5.27
N TYR A 101 3.95 21.13 -5.16
CA TYR A 101 5.04 21.57 -4.29
C TYR A 101 4.80 21.12 -2.84
N HIS A 102 3.61 21.36 -2.30
CA HIS A 102 3.28 20.91 -0.93
C HIS A 102 3.32 19.40 -0.79
N ALA A 103 2.79 18.64 -1.75
CA ALA A 103 2.82 17.19 -1.69
C ALA A 103 4.25 16.62 -1.66
N VAL A 104 5.17 17.22 -2.43
CA VAL A 104 6.59 16.82 -2.42
C VAL A 104 7.27 17.20 -1.12
N ARG A 105 7.04 18.42 -0.63
CA ARG A 105 7.58 18.87 0.65
C ARG A 105 7.17 17.94 1.78
N ASP A 106 5.90 17.61 1.88
CA ASP A 106 5.35 16.83 2.97
C ASP A 106 5.91 15.39 2.97
N ILE A 107 6.01 14.77 1.78
CA ILE A 107 6.59 13.42 1.68
C ILE A 107 8.11 13.42 1.93
N THR A 108 8.83 14.45 1.46
CA THR A 108 10.27 14.58 1.73
C THR A 108 10.52 14.75 3.22
N ASN A 109 9.82 15.67 3.87
CA ASN A 109 9.98 15.91 5.31
C ASN A 109 9.61 14.69 6.16
N LYS A 110 8.67 13.86 5.72
CA LYS A 110 8.29 12.63 6.40
C LYS A 110 9.43 11.61 6.43
N TYR A 111 10.16 11.45 5.34
CA TYR A 111 11.18 10.41 5.21
C TYR A 111 12.58 10.89 5.56
N GLU A 112 12.93 12.15 5.24
CA GLU A 112 14.25 12.70 5.49
C GLU A 112 14.41 13.24 6.92
N GLY A 113 13.40 13.87 7.46
CA GLY A 113 13.47 14.58 8.74
C GLY A 113 14.24 15.90 8.67
N PRO A 114 14.09 16.78 9.67
CA PRO A 114 14.62 18.15 9.62
C PRO A 114 16.15 18.22 9.69
N GLU A 115 16.80 17.24 10.28
CA GLU A 115 18.29 17.22 10.43
C GLU A 115 19.00 16.63 9.22
N SER A 116 18.28 16.00 8.28
CA SER A 116 18.87 15.47 7.05
C SER A 116 19.48 16.57 6.20
N ALA A 117 20.60 16.29 5.54
CA ALA A 117 21.17 17.16 4.52
C ALA A 117 20.25 17.32 3.29
N ALA A 118 19.33 16.35 3.09
CA ALA A 118 18.32 16.33 2.04
C ALA A 118 16.94 16.79 2.52
N ALA A 119 16.82 17.39 3.72
CA ALA A 119 15.58 17.99 4.18
C ALA A 119 15.07 19.01 3.15
N PHE A 120 13.75 19.04 2.91
CA PHE A 120 13.17 19.84 1.83
C PHE A 120 13.61 21.32 1.88
N ASP A 121 13.64 21.93 3.06
CA ASP A 121 13.98 23.33 3.25
C ASP A 121 15.48 23.63 2.99
N LYS A 122 16.32 22.60 2.89
CA LYS A 122 17.76 22.70 2.56
C LYS A 122 18.02 22.50 1.07
N LEU A 123 17.02 22.10 0.28
CA LEU A 123 17.17 21.90 -1.16
C LEU A 123 17.24 23.26 -1.88
N PRO A 124 18.09 23.41 -2.91
CA PRO A 124 18.11 24.63 -3.72
C PRO A 124 16.75 24.89 -4.39
N THR A 125 16.26 26.11 -4.32
CA THR A 125 14.96 26.50 -4.89
C THR A 125 14.87 26.15 -6.38
N GLU A 126 15.93 26.42 -7.16
CA GLU A 126 15.98 26.10 -8.59
C GLU A 126 15.80 24.60 -8.86
N TYR A 127 16.39 23.74 -8.02
CA TYR A 127 16.22 22.29 -8.09
C TYR A 127 14.76 21.89 -7.82
N VAL A 128 14.17 22.44 -6.76
CA VAL A 128 12.76 22.17 -6.38
C VAL A 128 11.80 22.62 -7.50
N ASP A 129 12.00 23.81 -8.05
CA ASP A 129 11.18 24.34 -9.15
C ASP A 129 11.27 23.45 -10.40
N HIS A 130 12.49 22.97 -10.73
CA HIS A 130 12.67 22.05 -11.84
C HIS A 130 11.97 20.71 -11.61
N MET A 131 12.09 20.15 -10.41
CA MET A 131 11.47 18.90 -10.01
C MET A 131 9.94 19.00 -10.07
N VAL A 132 9.33 20.05 -9.50
CA VAL A 132 7.88 20.28 -9.48
C VAL A 132 7.28 20.39 -10.88
N LYS A 133 8.06 20.93 -11.85
CA LYS A 133 7.62 20.96 -13.26
C LYS A 133 7.54 19.59 -13.91
N ALA A 134 8.39 18.65 -13.51
CA ALA A 134 8.44 17.28 -14.07
C ALA A 134 7.40 16.31 -13.47
N ILE A 135 6.89 16.63 -12.29
CA ILE A 135 5.96 15.77 -11.54
C ILE A 135 4.60 16.44 -11.34
N VAL A 136 3.60 15.65 -10.93
CA VAL A 136 2.29 16.13 -10.55
C VAL A 136 1.85 15.47 -9.26
N GLY A 137 1.42 16.29 -8.30
CA GLY A 137 0.76 15.82 -7.08
C GLY A 137 -0.68 15.40 -7.37
N PHE A 138 -1.19 14.51 -6.57
CA PHE A 138 -2.59 14.09 -6.67
C PHE A 138 -3.17 13.75 -5.30
N THR A 139 -4.48 13.68 -5.26
CA THR A 139 -5.25 13.12 -4.14
C THR A 139 -6.27 12.13 -4.70
N ILE A 140 -6.45 11.00 -4.04
CA ILE A 140 -7.50 10.01 -4.35
C ILE A 140 -8.49 10.04 -3.20
N GLU A 141 -9.75 10.33 -3.50
CA GLU A 141 -10.86 10.13 -2.58
C GLU A 141 -11.32 8.69 -2.70
N VAL A 142 -11.23 7.94 -1.59
CA VAL A 142 -11.59 6.52 -1.55
C VAL A 142 -13.11 6.41 -1.42
N GLU A 143 -13.73 5.77 -2.41
CA GLU A 143 -15.18 5.53 -2.46
C GLU A 143 -15.55 4.15 -1.89
N LYS A 144 -14.63 3.17 -2.05
CA LYS A 144 -14.84 1.79 -1.59
C LYS A 144 -13.53 1.21 -1.08
N LEU A 145 -13.59 0.59 0.10
CA LEU A 145 -12.47 -0.11 0.71
C LEU A 145 -12.83 -1.58 0.92
N ASP A 146 -12.10 -2.48 0.26
CA ASP A 146 -12.20 -3.92 0.45
C ASP A 146 -10.91 -4.44 1.07
N ASN A 147 -11.00 -5.45 1.92
CA ASN A 147 -9.81 -6.11 2.45
C ASN A 147 -9.96 -7.63 2.41
N VAL A 148 -8.84 -8.32 2.20
CA VAL A 148 -8.77 -9.76 2.32
C VAL A 148 -7.64 -10.10 3.29
N PHE A 149 -8.00 -10.69 4.42
CA PHE A 149 -7.07 -11.22 5.41
C PHE A 149 -7.30 -12.72 5.50
N LYS A 150 -6.64 -13.45 4.60
CA LYS A 150 -6.66 -14.91 4.58
C LYS A 150 -5.56 -15.43 5.49
N LEU A 151 -5.95 -15.95 6.64
CA LEU A 151 -5.06 -16.28 7.74
C LEU A 151 -5.34 -17.68 8.31
N SER A 152 -5.84 -18.59 7.49
CA SER A 152 -6.23 -19.95 7.90
C SER A 152 -7.28 -19.99 9.02
N GLN A 153 -8.09 -18.94 9.16
CA GLN A 153 -9.13 -18.80 10.18
C GLN A 153 -10.28 -19.83 10.08
N ASN A 154 -10.32 -20.58 8.99
CA ASN A 154 -11.26 -21.68 8.78
C ASN A 154 -10.68 -23.05 9.22
N ARG A 155 -9.48 -23.09 9.79
CA ARG A 155 -8.85 -24.29 10.33
C ARG A 155 -9.17 -24.43 11.82
N ASP A 156 -9.08 -25.67 12.33
CA ASP A 156 -9.18 -25.94 13.76
C ASP A 156 -8.04 -25.22 14.54
N ALA A 157 -8.27 -25.01 15.83
CA ALA A 157 -7.35 -24.24 16.67
C ALA A 157 -5.95 -24.90 16.78
N GLU A 158 -5.88 -26.23 16.76
CA GLU A 158 -4.59 -26.95 16.81
C GLU A 158 -3.81 -26.75 15.52
N SER A 159 -4.45 -26.90 14.35
CA SER A 159 -3.84 -26.56 13.07
C SER A 159 -3.36 -25.11 13.01
N GLN A 160 -4.13 -24.14 13.52
CA GLN A 160 -3.71 -22.74 13.56
C GLN A 160 -2.46 -22.56 14.43
N LYS A 161 -2.39 -23.17 15.61
CA LYS A 161 -1.20 -23.15 16.49
C LYS A 161 0.02 -23.75 15.81
N ASN A 162 -0.15 -24.91 15.16
CA ASN A 162 0.93 -25.54 14.40
C ASN A 162 1.45 -24.64 13.28
N ILE A 163 0.55 -23.98 12.53
CA ILE A 163 0.93 -23.03 11.48
C ILE A 163 1.76 -21.90 12.08
N ILE A 164 1.31 -21.27 13.16
CA ILE A 164 1.99 -20.17 13.83
C ILE A 164 3.41 -20.60 14.24
N GLU A 165 3.55 -21.77 14.87
CA GLU A 165 4.84 -22.32 15.30
C GLU A 165 5.80 -22.52 14.11
N GLN A 166 5.32 -23.11 13.03
CA GLN A 166 6.14 -23.38 11.84
C GLN A 166 6.53 -22.10 11.10
N LEU A 167 5.65 -21.10 11.06
CA LEU A 167 5.95 -19.78 10.49
C LEU A 167 7.05 -19.08 11.29
N ARG A 168 6.97 -19.11 12.62
CA ARG A 168 8.02 -18.58 13.51
C ARG A 168 9.35 -19.30 13.32
N LYS A 169 9.34 -20.63 13.16
CA LYS A 169 10.56 -21.44 12.87
C LYS A 169 11.17 -21.09 11.50
N ARG A 170 10.35 -20.70 10.52
CA ARG A 170 10.82 -20.28 9.19
C ARG A 170 11.61 -18.98 9.27
N GLY A 171 11.21 -18.03 10.12
CA GLY A 171 11.98 -16.85 10.50
C GLY A 171 12.14 -15.76 9.43
N ASP A 172 11.46 -15.84 8.28
CA ASP A 172 11.42 -14.73 7.34
C ASP A 172 10.36 -13.69 7.78
N SER A 173 10.57 -12.43 7.43
CA SER A 173 9.74 -11.31 7.91
C SER A 173 8.25 -11.43 7.54
N ASN A 174 7.92 -11.97 6.36
CA ASN A 174 6.54 -12.19 5.97
C ASN A 174 5.87 -13.27 6.83
N SER A 175 6.58 -14.38 7.07
CA SER A 175 6.10 -15.48 7.91
C SER A 175 5.88 -15.02 9.35
N GLU A 176 6.80 -14.23 9.91
CA GLU A 176 6.67 -13.67 11.26
C GLU A 176 5.45 -12.75 11.38
N MET A 177 5.27 -11.80 10.46
CA MET A 177 4.12 -10.90 10.47
C MET A 177 2.77 -11.63 10.30
N ILE A 178 2.72 -12.69 9.50
CA ILE A 178 1.52 -13.54 9.39
C ILE A 178 1.28 -14.31 10.69
N ALA A 179 2.33 -14.87 11.30
CA ALA A 179 2.22 -15.59 12.56
C ALA A 179 1.72 -14.68 13.70
N GLU A 180 2.25 -13.46 13.81
CA GLU A 180 1.81 -12.46 14.78
C GLU A 180 0.32 -12.11 14.62
N GLU A 181 -0.12 -11.85 13.39
CA GLU A 181 -1.52 -11.52 13.13
C GLU A 181 -2.47 -12.71 13.38
N MET A 182 -2.04 -13.93 13.06
CA MET A 182 -2.80 -15.15 13.38
C MET A 182 -2.92 -15.34 14.89
N ASP A 183 -1.80 -15.19 15.62
CA ASP A 183 -1.76 -15.36 17.07
C ASP A 183 -2.65 -14.33 17.79
N ARG A 184 -2.57 -13.06 17.37
CA ARG A 184 -3.44 -12.01 17.88
C ARG A 184 -4.92 -12.36 17.74
N ARG A 185 -5.36 -12.84 16.56
CA ARG A 185 -6.77 -13.19 16.29
C ARG A 185 -7.23 -14.49 16.91
N LEU A 186 -6.31 -15.38 17.26
CA LEU A 186 -6.66 -16.62 17.95
C LEU A 186 -6.95 -16.38 19.45
N ASN A 187 -6.39 -15.28 19.99
CA ASN A 187 -6.51 -14.92 21.42
C ASN A 187 -7.51 -13.76 21.68
N ASP A 188 -8.03 -13.12 20.63
CA ASP A 188 -9.14 -12.15 20.68
C ASP A 188 -10.51 -12.86 20.68
#